data_f027ddd489a242da0218b932dc9d0d89
#
_entry.id   f027ddd489a242da0218b932dc9d0d89
#
_cell.length_a   1.000
_cell.length_b   1.000
_cell.length_c   1.000
_cell.angle_alpha   90.00
_cell.angle_beta   90.00
_cell.angle_gamma   90.00
#
_symmetry.space_group_name_H-M   'P 1'
#
loop_
_entity.id
_entity.type
_entity.pdbx_description
1 polymer ?
#
loop_
_entity_poly.entity_id
_entity_poly.type
_entity_poly.pdbx_seq_one_letter_code
_entity_poly.pdbx_strand_id
1 'polypeptide(L)'
;SLGAYWALKMSKLYQLPAIIANPNLSPCFREDYPAIDEHDLDHDIPQLAYLELGDEILDMRQTMDQLESFMVVESVEGGHHRLEHPERINDLIHRLKEYF
;
A
#
# COMPACT_ATOMS: atom_id res chain seq x y z
N SER A 1 6.46 -4.92 0.90
CA SER A 1 5.73 -5.81 1.82
C SER A 1 5.71 -5.29 3.24
N LEU A 2 6.71 -5.61 4.05
CA LEU A 2 6.72 -5.16 5.45
C LEU A 2 6.95 -3.66 5.58
N GLY A 3 7.76 -3.08 4.70
CA GLY A 3 7.96 -1.62 4.67
C GLY A 3 6.66 -0.86 4.44
N ALA A 4 5.80 -1.36 3.57
CA ALA A 4 4.49 -0.77 3.32
C ALA A 4 3.57 -0.89 4.54
N TYR A 5 3.62 -2.00 5.27
CA TYR A 5 2.89 -2.15 6.53
C TYR A 5 3.23 -1.02 7.49
N TRP A 6 4.54 -0.78 7.71
CA TRP A 6 4.98 0.29 8.59
C TRP A 6 4.65 1.68 8.06
N ALA A 7 4.73 1.88 6.73
CA ALA A 7 4.34 3.15 6.13
C ALA A 7 2.88 3.49 6.42
N LEU A 8 1.98 2.51 6.33
CA LEU A 8 0.57 2.70 6.67
C LEU A 8 0.36 3.02 8.15
N LYS A 9 1.05 2.31 9.04
CA LYS A 9 0.98 2.59 10.48
C LYS A 9 1.48 4.00 10.80
N MET A 10 2.60 4.41 10.21
CA MET A 10 3.17 5.73 10.43
C MET A 10 2.32 6.84 9.82
N SER A 11 1.71 6.59 8.66
CA SER A 11 0.79 7.54 8.03
C SER A 11 -0.36 7.89 8.98
N LYS A 12 -0.97 6.89 9.60
CA LYS A 12 -2.05 7.10 10.57
C LYS A 12 -1.56 7.79 11.82
N LEU A 13 -0.47 7.29 12.40
CA LEU A 13 0.00 7.73 13.71
C LEU A 13 0.56 9.16 13.67
N TYR A 14 1.31 9.49 12.64
CA TYR A 14 2.01 10.78 12.55
C TYR A 14 1.42 11.72 11.48
N GLN A 15 0.31 11.34 10.86
CA GLN A 15 -0.35 12.15 9.83
C GLN A 15 0.59 12.47 8.67
N LEU A 16 1.27 11.44 8.17
CA LEU A 16 2.22 11.56 7.05
C LEU A 16 1.62 10.96 5.78
N PRO A 17 1.80 11.62 4.62
CA PRO A 17 1.46 11.00 3.34
C PRO A 17 2.23 9.71 3.11
N ALA A 18 1.62 8.75 2.40
CA ALA A 18 2.26 7.47 2.13
C ALA A 18 2.05 7.03 0.68
N ILE A 19 3.10 6.48 0.09
CA ILE A 19 3.04 5.73 -1.16
C ILE A 19 3.53 4.33 -0.85
N ILE A 20 2.71 3.34 -1.17
CA ILE A 20 3.02 1.95 -0.87
C ILE A 20 2.95 1.08 -2.12
N ALA A 21 3.69 -0.01 -2.11
CA ALA A 21 3.70 -0.98 -3.20
C ALA A 21 3.63 -2.39 -2.63
N ASN A 22 2.71 -3.20 -3.16
CA ASN A 22 2.52 -4.60 -2.79
C ASN A 22 2.64 -4.83 -1.27
N PRO A 23 1.77 -4.17 -0.46
CA PRO A 23 1.89 -4.23 0.99
C PRO A 23 1.51 -5.59 1.55
N ASN A 24 2.11 -5.96 2.67
CA ASN A 24 1.62 -7.05 3.50
C ASN A 24 0.75 -6.43 4.61
N LEU A 25 -0.57 -6.56 4.47
CA LEU A 25 -1.51 -5.99 5.43
C LEU A 25 -1.69 -6.84 6.69
N SER A 26 -1.21 -8.08 6.66
CA SER A 26 -1.35 -9.01 7.76
C SER A 26 -0.07 -9.83 7.94
N PRO A 27 1.02 -9.24 8.51
CA PRO A 27 2.27 -9.95 8.69
C PRO A 27 2.12 -10.96 9.84
N CYS A 28 1.87 -12.21 9.49
CA CYS A 28 1.55 -13.26 10.46
C CYS A 28 2.77 -13.96 11.07
N PHE A 29 3.97 -13.57 10.70
CA PHE A 29 5.19 -14.14 11.27
C PHE A 29 5.60 -13.53 12.62
N ARG A 30 4.91 -12.47 13.03
CA ARG A 30 5.13 -11.78 14.31
C ARG A 30 3.79 -11.53 14.98
N GLU A 31 3.63 -12.03 16.20
CA GLU A 31 2.40 -11.82 16.99
C GLU A 31 2.21 -10.36 17.41
N ASP A 32 3.30 -9.62 17.52
CA ASP A 32 3.29 -8.22 17.91
C ASP A 32 3.02 -7.27 16.73
N TYR A 33 2.73 -7.81 15.54
CA TYR A 33 2.37 -7.02 14.36
C TYR A 33 0.90 -7.25 14.01
N PRO A 34 -0.02 -6.46 14.61
CA PRO A 34 -1.44 -6.63 14.30
C PRO A 34 -1.73 -6.28 12.83
N ALA A 35 -2.70 -6.99 12.24
CA ALA A 35 -3.12 -6.71 10.88
C ALA A 35 -3.57 -5.27 10.71
N ILE A 36 -3.33 -4.70 9.52
CA ILE A 36 -3.90 -3.40 9.15
C ILE A 36 -5.42 -3.55 9.08
N ASP A 37 -6.15 -2.67 9.72
CA ASP A 37 -7.61 -2.64 9.69
C ASP A 37 -8.14 -1.33 9.08
N GLU A 38 -9.45 -1.21 8.97
CA GLU A 38 -10.09 -0.02 8.42
C GLU A 38 -9.74 1.24 9.21
N HIS A 39 -9.58 1.12 10.52
CA HIS A 39 -9.24 2.25 11.37
C HIS A 39 -7.87 2.82 11.03
N ASP A 40 -6.91 1.96 10.65
CA ASP A 40 -5.58 2.40 10.23
C ASP A 40 -5.63 3.15 8.89
N LEU A 41 -6.58 2.81 8.03
CA LEU A 41 -6.67 3.35 6.66
C LEU A 41 -7.58 4.57 6.56
N ASP A 42 -8.56 4.71 7.44
CA ASP A 42 -9.61 5.72 7.35
C ASP A 42 -9.15 7.04 7.98
N HIS A 43 -8.46 7.85 7.19
CA HIS A 43 -8.07 9.20 7.58
C HIS A 43 -7.86 10.07 6.33
N ASP A 44 -7.72 11.39 6.53
CA ASP A 44 -7.71 12.38 5.45
C ASP A 44 -6.32 12.63 4.84
N ILE A 45 -5.26 12.04 5.40
CA ILE A 45 -3.92 12.24 4.87
C ILE A 45 -3.75 11.42 3.59
N PRO A 46 -3.20 12.01 2.50
CA PRO A 46 -3.09 11.30 1.22
C PRO A 46 -2.30 10.01 1.30
N GLN A 47 -2.89 8.95 0.77
CA GLN A 47 -2.28 7.62 0.64
C GLN A 47 -2.51 7.12 -0.77
N LEU A 48 -1.46 6.63 -1.40
CA LEU A 48 -1.50 6.08 -2.76
C LEU A 48 -0.86 4.70 -2.77
N ALA A 49 -1.43 3.79 -3.53
CA ALA A 49 -0.91 2.42 -3.63
C ALA A 49 -0.66 2.02 -5.08
N TYR A 50 0.43 1.32 -5.31
CA TYR A 50 0.74 0.65 -6.56
C TYR A 50 0.78 -0.86 -6.32
N LEU A 51 0.02 -1.63 -7.10
CA LEU A 51 -0.06 -3.08 -6.93
C LEU A 51 0.27 -3.81 -8.23
N GLU A 52 1.20 -4.76 -8.16
CA GLU A 52 1.41 -5.75 -9.21
C GLU A 52 0.64 -7.00 -8.82
N LEU A 53 -0.42 -7.29 -9.59
CA LEU A 53 -1.41 -8.31 -9.22
C LEU A 53 -0.86 -9.74 -9.34
N GLY A 54 0.25 -9.91 -10.06
CA GLY A 54 0.93 -11.21 -10.20
C GLY A 54 1.86 -11.57 -9.06
N ASP A 55 1.81 -10.84 -7.94
CA ASP A 55 2.61 -11.15 -6.76
C ASP A 55 2.38 -12.61 -6.35
N GLU A 56 3.46 -13.39 -6.32
CA GLU A 56 3.43 -14.84 -6.05
C GLU A 56 3.46 -15.16 -4.56
N ILE A 57 3.64 -14.16 -3.70
CA ILE A 57 3.73 -14.32 -2.24
C ILE A 57 2.46 -13.85 -1.57
N LEU A 58 1.91 -12.71 -2.01
CA LEU A 58 0.75 -12.07 -1.39
C LEU A 58 -0.39 -11.93 -2.40
N ASP A 59 -1.62 -12.08 -1.96
CA ASP A 59 -2.81 -11.91 -2.79
C ASP A 59 -3.12 -10.41 -2.97
N MET A 60 -2.64 -9.83 -4.05
CA MET A 60 -2.83 -8.41 -4.32
C MET A 60 -4.24 -8.05 -4.78
N ARG A 61 -5.03 -9.00 -5.30
CA ARG A 61 -6.44 -8.73 -5.63
C ARG A 61 -7.25 -8.53 -4.36
N GLN A 62 -7.01 -9.34 -3.35
CA GLN A 62 -7.62 -9.16 -2.03
C GLN A 62 -7.17 -7.85 -1.40
N THR A 63 -5.88 -7.54 -1.50
CA THR A 63 -5.32 -6.28 -0.98
C THR A 63 -5.97 -5.08 -1.67
N MET A 64 -6.14 -5.13 -2.98
CA MET A 64 -6.81 -4.06 -3.73
C MET A 64 -8.22 -3.83 -3.21
N ASP A 65 -8.99 -4.90 -2.99
CA ASP A 65 -10.35 -4.80 -2.46
C ASP A 65 -10.38 -4.13 -1.08
N GLN A 66 -9.37 -4.37 -0.27
CA GLN A 66 -9.26 -3.75 1.06
C GLN A 66 -8.88 -2.28 1.00
N LEU A 67 -8.04 -1.88 0.04
CA LEU A 67 -7.47 -0.53 -0.01
C LEU A 67 -8.30 0.47 -0.81
N GLU A 68 -9.01 0.03 -1.85
CA GLU A 68 -9.59 0.95 -2.83
C GLU A 68 -10.69 1.85 -2.26
N SER A 69 -11.30 1.51 -1.13
CA SER A 69 -12.27 2.36 -0.46
C SER A 69 -11.62 3.52 0.33
N PHE A 70 -10.32 3.45 0.59
CA PHE A 70 -9.62 4.38 1.45
C PHE A 70 -8.56 5.21 0.74
N MET A 71 -8.09 4.78 -0.41
CA MET A 71 -7.00 5.44 -1.12
C MET A 71 -7.07 5.20 -2.62
N VAL A 72 -6.28 5.99 -3.37
CA VAL A 72 -6.11 5.76 -4.80
C VAL A 72 -5.20 4.56 -5.00
N VAL A 73 -5.69 3.57 -5.75
CA VAL A 73 -4.94 2.36 -6.06
C VAL A 73 -4.71 2.27 -7.56
N GLU A 74 -3.46 2.19 -7.98
CA GLU A 74 -3.08 1.86 -9.35
C GLU A 74 -2.59 0.42 -9.38
N SER A 75 -3.15 -0.39 -10.26
CA SER A 75 -2.79 -1.80 -10.39
C SER A 75 -2.42 -2.15 -11.81
N VAL A 76 -1.57 -3.14 -11.96
CA VAL A 76 -1.23 -3.75 -13.26
C VAL A 76 -1.37 -5.26 -13.16
N GLU A 77 -1.80 -5.88 -14.25
CA GLU A 77 -1.82 -7.33 -14.35
C GLU A 77 -0.38 -7.86 -14.44
N GLY A 78 -0.14 -9.04 -13.91
CA GLY A 78 1.19 -9.63 -13.90
C GLY A 78 2.10 -8.99 -12.87
N GLY A 79 3.41 -9.01 -13.13
CA GLY A 79 4.41 -8.54 -12.20
C GLY A 79 4.70 -9.53 -11.08
N HIS A 80 5.41 -9.09 -10.06
CA HIS A 80 5.92 -9.96 -8.99
C HIS A 80 5.95 -9.23 -7.66
N HIS A 81 6.16 -9.98 -6.57
CA HIS A 81 6.37 -9.39 -5.25
C HIS A 81 7.59 -8.45 -5.27
N ARG A 82 8.68 -8.88 -5.92
CA ARG A 82 9.77 -7.98 -6.28
C ARG A 82 9.35 -7.27 -7.56
N LEU A 83 9.02 -5.98 -7.46
CA LEU A 83 8.34 -5.24 -8.51
C LEU A 83 9.05 -5.36 -9.88
N GLU A 84 8.26 -5.66 -10.91
CA GLU A 84 8.72 -5.69 -12.29
C GLU A 84 8.76 -4.28 -12.90
N HIS A 85 7.87 -3.40 -12.44
CA HIS A 85 7.72 -2.04 -12.94
C HIS A 85 7.84 -0.99 -11.81
N PRO A 86 8.98 -0.93 -11.09
CA PRO A 86 9.13 0.00 -9.96
C PRO A 86 9.06 1.48 -10.39
N GLU A 87 9.32 1.80 -11.65
CA GLU A 87 9.22 3.15 -12.21
C GLU A 87 7.79 3.71 -12.13
N ARG A 88 6.77 2.85 -12.04
CA ARG A 88 5.38 3.28 -11.90
C ARG A 88 5.14 4.03 -10.60
N ILE A 89 5.99 3.82 -9.60
CA ILE A 89 5.92 4.56 -8.33
C ILE A 89 6.20 6.04 -8.55
N ASN A 90 7.03 6.39 -9.53
CA ASN A 90 7.33 7.78 -9.84
C ASN A 90 6.06 8.54 -10.26
N ASP A 91 5.14 7.91 -10.96
CA ASP A 91 3.87 8.51 -11.35
C ASP A 91 3.03 8.85 -10.11
N LEU A 92 3.05 7.96 -9.12
CA LEU A 92 2.36 8.20 -7.85
C LEU A 92 3.00 9.32 -7.06
N ILE A 93 4.32 9.44 -7.08
CA ILE A 93 5.02 10.55 -6.41
C ILE A 93 4.59 11.88 -7.03
N HIS A 94 4.49 11.96 -8.36
CA HIS A 94 4.02 13.17 -9.03
C HIS A 94 2.57 13.49 -8.66
N ARG A 95 1.71 12.48 -8.59
CA ARG A 95 0.32 12.67 -8.16
C ARG A 95 0.23 13.15 -6.72
N LEU A 96 1.06 12.59 -5.83
CA LEU A 96 1.06 13.00 -4.43
C LEU A 96 1.42 14.48 -4.27
N LYS A 97 2.34 14.99 -5.09
CA LYS A 97 2.72 16.40 -5.05
C LYS A 97 1.57 17.34 -5.36
N GLU A 98 0.56 16.89 -6.08
CA GLU A 98 -0.63 17.71 -6.40
C GLU A 98 -1.50 18.02 -5.17
N TYR A 99 -1.34 17.24 -4.08
CA TYR A 99 -2.04 17.46 -2.82
C TYR A 99 -1.39 18.55 -1.96
N PHE A 100 -0.23 19.01 -2.34
CA PHE A 100 0.52 20.03 -1.66
C PHE A 100 0.81 21.20 -2.62
#